data_027b065a7f74676fa5840e9d9099cb5f
#
_entry.id   027b065a7f74676fa5840e9d9099cb5f
#
_cell.length_a   1.000
_cell.length_b   1.000
_cell.length_c   1.000
_cell.angle_alpha   90.00
_cell.angle_beta   90.00
_cell.angle_gamma   90.00
#
_symmetry.space_group_name_H-M   'P 1'
#
loop_
_entity.id
_entity.type
_entity.pdbx_description
1 polymer ?
#
loop_
_entity_poly.entity_id
_entity_poly.type
_entity_poly.pdbx_seq_one_letter_code
_entity_poly.pdbx_strand_id
1 'polypeptide(L)'
;MLTRRIPRTGEELPAVGLGTWQTFDVDEDAARRAPLREVLRRYFEAGARLIDSSPMYGRSEAVVGDLLRGTPWAAQAFVATKMWTNGRAAAAAQMAESERRMGGRIDLMQVHNLLDWQEHLPTLRDWKEQRRIRYTGVTHYVPSAFDELERILRTERVDFVQLPYSVGVREAEKRLLRAARDTGTAVIVMRPFEAGARLRELAAKPLPGFAGELGATSWPQLLLKWILAHPAVTAVIPATSNPRHAADNLVAGAGRLPDERQRAKIAAAVGA
;
A
#
# COMPACT_ATOMS: atom_id res chain seq x y z
N MET A 1 6.38 -13.79 -7.57
CA MET A 1 6.15 -12.45 -7.00
C MET A 1 7.36 -12.03 -6.20
N LEU A 2 7.90 -10.82 -6.44
CA LEU A 2 8.96 -10.22 -5.62
C LEU A 2 8.47 -10.10 -4.18
N THR A 3 9.32 -10.48 -3.21
CA THR A 3 9.08 -10.27 -1.78
C THR A 3 10.11 -9.30 -1.19
N ARG A 4 9.75 -8.65 -0.10
CA ARG A 4 10.61 -7.78 0.69
C ARG A 4 10.42 -8.11 2.17
N ARG A 5 11.49 -8.10 2.93
CA ARG A 5 11.41 -8.32 4.37
C ARG A 5 10.84 -7.10 5.08
N ILE A 6 9.93 -7.32 6.01
CA ILE A 6 9.54 -6.33 7.01
C ILE A 6 10.74 -6.20 7.96
N PRO A 7 11.42 -5.04 8.03
CA PRO A 7 12.76 -4.97 8.64
C PRO A 7 12.80 -5.44 10.11
N ARG A 8 11.75 -5.14 10.89
CA ARG A 8 11.72 -5.47 12.33
C ARG A 8 11.50 -6.94 12.64
N THR A 9 10.83 -7.68 11.77
CA THR A 9 10.47 -9.09 12.04
C THR A 9 11.17 -10.07 11.10
N GLY A 10 11.66 -9.60 9.96
CA GLY A 10 12.20 -10.45 8.91
C GLY A 10 11.13 -11.20 8.10
N GLU A 11 9.84 -11.02 8.43
CA GLU A 11 8.74 -11.61 7.66
C GLU A 11 8.75 -11.12 6.22
N GLU A 12 8.56 -12.02 5.29
CA GLU A 12 8.51 -11.68 3.86
C GLU A 12 7.11 -11.22 3.45
N LEU A 13 7.03 -10.02 2.87
CA LEU A 13 5.81 -9.45 2.33
C LEU A 13 5.94 -9.33 0.80
N PRO A 14 4.95 -9.82 0.01
CA PRO A 14 4.91 -9.56 -1.42
C PRO A 14 4.88 -8.06 -1.72
N ALA A 15 5.74 -7.64 -2.64
CA ALA A 15 6.02 -6.21 -2.86
C ALA A 15 4.92 -5.46 -3.63
N VAL A 16 3.95 -6.17 -4.21
CA VAL A 16 2.76 -5.57 -4.84
C VAL A 16 1.54 -5.96 -4.03
N GLY A 17 0.89 -4.97 -3.43
CA GLY A 17 -0.38 -5.10 -2.72
C GLY A 17 -1.50 -4.36 -3.42
N LEU A 18 -2.69 -4.35 -2.83
CA LEU A 18 -3.92 -3.74 -3.35
C LEU A 18 -4.39 -2.62 -2.41
N GLY A 19 -4.50 -1.38 -2.93
CA GLY A 19 -5.24 -0.31 -2.29
C GLY A 19 -6.73 -0.36 -2.67
N THR A 20 -7.59 0.07 -1.76
CA THR A 20 -9.05 -0.02 -1.95
C THR A 20 -9.76 1.33 -2.08
N TRP A 21 -9.04 2.44 -1.89
CA TRP A 21 -9.62 3.78 -1.94
C TRP A 21 -10.30 4.07 -3.28
N GLN A 22 -11.57 4.53 -3.23
CA GLN A 22 -12.45 4.82 -4.37
C GLN A 22 -12.77 3.64 -5.30
N THR A 23 -12.19 2.48 -5.09
CA THR A 23 -12.36 1.33 -5.99
C THR A 23 -13.20 0.21 -5.40
N PHE A 24 -13.25 0.10 -4.06
CA PHE A 24 -14.02 -0.91 -3.34
C PHE A 24 -15.24 -0.34 -2.60
N ASP A 25 -15.52 0.96 -2.68
CA ASP A 25 -16.75 1.56 -2.13
C ASP A 25 -17.93 1.30 -3.06
N VAL A 26 -18.43 0.07 -3.01
CA VAL A 26 -19.60 -0.37 -3.80
C VAL A 26 -20.67 -0.93 -2.87
N ASP A 27 -21.93 -0.88 -3.33
CA ASP A 27 -23.06 -1.51 -2.64
C ASP A 27 -23.06 -3.04 -2.75
N GLU A 28 -24.16 -3.68 -2.35
CA GLU A 28 -24.31 -5.14 -2.38
C GLU A 28 -24.64 -5.70 -3.77
N ASP A 29 -24.69 -4.86 -4.80
CA ASP A 29 -24.94 -5.28 -6.18
C ASP A 29 -23.86 -6.29 -6.63
N ALA A 30 -24.30 -7.47 -6.98
CA ALA A 30 -23.44 -8.57 -7.42
C ALA A 30 -22.66 -8.22 -8.69
N ALA A 31 -23.24 -7.45 -9.62
CA ALA A 31 -22.58 -7.03 -10.85
C ALA A 31 -21.42 -6.04 -10.57
N ARG A 32 -21.56 -5.18 -9.56
CA ARG A 32 -20.49 -4.28 -9.11
C ARG A 32 -19.40 -4.98 -8.32
N ARG A 33 -19.74 -6.05 -7.58
CA ARG A 33 -18.81 -6.85 -6.76
C ARG A 33 -18.05 -7.92 -7.54
N ALA A 34 -18.62 -8.44 -8.64
CA ALA A 34 -17.97 -9.48 -9.45
C ALA A 34 -16.59 -9.08 -9.99
N PRO A 35 -16.37 -7.87 -10.56
CA PRO A 35 -15.03 -7.44 -10.97
C PRO A 35 -14.04 -7.36 -9.80
N LEU A 36 -14.49 -6.94 -8.61
CA LEU A 36 -13.65 -6.83 -7.42
C LEU A 36 -13.21 -8.21 -6.90
N ARG A 37 -14.11 -9.20 -6.95
CA ARG A 37 -13.76 -10.60 -6.65
C ARG A 37 -12.69 -11.12 -7.60
N GLU A 38 -12.81 -10.81 -8.88
CA GLU A 38 -11.81 -11.18 -9.89
C GLU A 38 -10.47 -10.47 -9.68
N VAL A 39 -10.49 -9.18 -9.25
CA VAL A 39 -9.28 -8.46 -8.83
C VAL A 39 -8.59 -9.20 -7.69
N LEU A 40 -9.31 -9.53 -6.61
CA LEU A 40 -8.73 -10.26 -5.47
C LEU A 40 -8.19 -11.62 -5.91
N ARG A 41 -8.95 -12.39 -6.72
CA ARG A 41 -8.48 -13.68 -7.25
C ARG A 41 -7.13 -13.55 -7.93
N ARG A 42 -6.97 -12.57 -8.84
CA ARG A 42 -5.71 -12.34 -9.57
C ARG A 42 -4.56 -11.97 -8.63
N TYR A 43 -4.81 -11.14 -7.61
CA TYR A 43 -3.79 -10.77 -6.62
C TYR A 43 -3.30 -12.00 -5.87
N PHE A 44 -4.20 -12.82 -5.32
CA PHE A 44 -3.82 -14.00 -4.56
C PHE A 44 -3.16 -15.09 -5.42
N GLU A 45 -3.65 -15.35 -6.63
CA GLU A 45 -3.05 -16.29 -7.56
C GLU A 45 -1.64 -15.88 -8.00
N ALA A 46 -1.39 -14.58 -8.15
CA ALA A 46 -0.05 -14.05 -8.42
C ALA A 46 0.88 -14.07 -7.19
N GLY A 47 0.39 -14.46 -6.02
CA GLY A 47 1.15 -14.51 -4.78
C GLY A 47 1.15 -13.21 -3.97
N ALA A 48 0.38 -12.18 -4.36
CA ALA A 48 0.17 -10.98 -3.53
C ALA A 48 -0.68 -11.30 -2.31
N ARG A 49 -0.51 -10.52 -1.22
CA ARG A 49 -1.19 -10.77 0.07
C ARG A 49 -1.69 -9.49 0.73
N LEU A 50 -1.02 -8.37 0.54
CA LEU A 50 -1.34 -7.09 1.19
C LEU A 50 -2.61 -6.49 0.57
N ILE A 51 -3.61 -6.23 1.42
CA ILE A 51 -4.80 -5.45 1.09
C ILE A 51 -4.87 -4.30 2.08
N ASP A 52 -4.87 -3.06 1.58
CA ASP A 52 -4.94 -1.84 2.39
C ASP A 52 -6.29 -1.14 2.22
N SER A 53 -6.97 -0.90 3.34
CA SER A 53 -8.24 -0.20 3.41
C SER A 53 -8.24 0.89 4.48
N SER A 54 -9.40 1.48 4.76
CA SER A 54 -9.62 2.45 5.84
C SER A 54 -11.12 2.58 6.15
N PRO A 55 -11.52 2.83 7.40
CA PRO A 55 -12.90 3.13 7.75
C PRO A 55 -13.46 4.39 7.05
N MET A 56 -12.58 5.33 6.61
CA MET A 56 -13.00 6.48 5.84
C MET A 56 -13.24 6.19 4.34
N TYR A 57 -13.00 4.97 3.86
CA TYR A 57 -13.20 4.59 2.46
C TYR A 57 -14.60 4.02 2.19
N GLY A 58 -15.62 4.57 2.86
CA GLY A 58 -17.01 4.13 2.70
C GLY A 58 -17.20 2.66 3.10
N ARG A 59 -17.66 1.84 2.16
CA ARG A 59 -17.92 0.41 2.35
C ARG A 59 -16.73 -0.50 2.11
N SER A 60 -15.58 0.05 1.72
CA SER A 60 -14.42 -0.73 1.26
C SER A 60 -13.99 -1.84 2.23
N GLU A 61 -13.97 -1.58 3.55
CA GLU A 61 -13.64 -2.60 4.56
C GLU A 61 -14.62 -3.77 4.53
N ALA A 62 -15.93 -3.48 4.52
CA ALA A 62 -16.97 -4.50 4.48
C ALA A 62 -16.92 -5.30 3.16
N VAL A 63 -16.72 -4.61 2.03
CA VAL A 63 -16.59 -5.27 0.72
C VAL A 63 -15.38 -6.22 0.68
N VAL A 64 -14.24 -5.81 1.22
CA VAL A 64 -13.05 -6.68 1.31
C VAL A 64 -13.37 -7.90 2.16
N GLY A 65 -13.94 -7.73 3.36
CA GLY A 65 -14.29 -8.83 4.25
C GLY A 65 -15.28 -9.80 3.63
N ASP A 66 -16.33 -9.29 2.98
CA ASP A 66 -17.34 -10.11 2.30
C ASP A 66 -16.76 -10.92 1.15
N LEU A 67 -15.87 -10.31 0.35
CA LEU A 67 -15.25 -10.97 -0.79
C LEU A 67 -14.19 -12.01 -0.39
N LEU A 68 -13.57 -11.87 0.78
CA LEU A 68 -12.63 -12.86 1.32
C LEU A 68 -13.34 -14.00 2.04
N ARG A 69 -14.53 -13.75 2.59
CA ARG A 69 -15.26 -14.73 3.42
C ARG A 69 -15.49 -16.04 2.67
N GLY A 70 -15.13 -17.15 3.31
CA GLY A 70 -15.29 -18.51 2.76
C GLY A 70 -14.31 -18.86 1.63
N THR A 71 -13.33 -17.99 1.35
CA THR A 71 -12.28 -18.27 0.37
C THR A 71 -10.99 -18.74 1.08
N PRO A 72 -10.12 -19.51 0.39
CA PRO A 72 -8.80 -19.85 0.92
C PRO A 72 -7.88 -18.64 1.09
N TRP A 73 -8.23 -17.50 0.49
CA TRP A 73 -7.44 -16.27 0.55
C TRP A 73 -7.56 -15.56 1.90
N ALA A 74 -8.68 -15.75 2.61
CA ALA A 74 -8.90 -15.13 3.93
C ALA A 74 -7.75 -15.43 4.91
N ALA A 75 -7.27 -16.67 4.95
CA ALA A 75 -6.16 -17.07 5.81
C ALA A 75 -4.79 -16.57 5.32
N GLN A 76 -4.67 -16.22 4.03
CA GLN A 76 -3.43 -15.79 3.40
C GLN A 76 -3.29 -14.27 3.34
N ALA A 77 -4.38 -13.51 3.50
CA ALA A 77 -4.39 -12.08 3.41
C ALA A 77 -3.53 -11.44 4.51
N PHE A 78 -2.73 -10.45 4.14
CA PHE A 78 -2.15 -9.47 5.04
C PHE A 78 -3.08 -8.25 5.03
N VAL A 79 -3.87 -8.13 6.07
CA VAL A 79 -4.95 -7.13 6.17
C VAL A 79 -4.44 -5.88 6.86
N ALA A 80 -4.42 -4.76 6.12
CA ALA A 80 -4.06 -3.46 6.63
C ALA A 80 -5.26 -2.51 6.61
N THR A 81 -5.47 -1.80 7.71
CA THR A 81 -6.45 -0.71 7.80
C THR A 81 -5.93 0.43 8.66
N LYS A 82 -6.80 1.39 8.97
CA LYS A 82 -6.37 2.65 9.56
C LYS A 82 -7.30 3.09 10.69
N MET A 83 -6.75 3.87 11.60
CA MET A 83 -7.49 4.57 12.65
C MET A 83 -7.78 5.99 12.19
N TRP A 84 -9.06 6.34 12.13
CA TRP A 84 -9.57 7.63 11.67
C TRP A 84 -10.62 8.16 12.64
N THR A 85 -10.19 8.54 13.84
CA THR A 85 -11.04 9.10 14.91
C THR A 85 -10.15 9.79 15.94
N ASN A 86 -10.75 10.50 16.91
CA ASN A 86 -10.03 11.10 18.03
C ASN A 86 -10.36 10.36 19.32
N GLY A 87 -9.37 10.24 20.20
CA GLY A 87 -9.48 9.68 21.52
C GLY A 87 -9.55 8.15 21.59
N ARG A 88 -9.08 7.59 22.70
CA ARG A 88 -8.88 6.16 22.91
C ARG A 88 -10.17 5.33 22.86
N ALA A 89 -11.27 5.84 23.40
CA ALA A 89 -12.54 5.12 23.45
C ALA A 89 -13.14 4.94 22.04
N ALA A 90 -13.15 6.03 21.26
CA ALA A 90 -13.62 5.98 19.87
C ALA A 90 -12.70 5.12 18.99
N ALA A 91 -11.39 5.15 19.24
CA ALA A 91 -10.42 4.29 18.59
C ALA A 91 -10.72 2.79 18.82
N ALA A 92 -11.03 2.41 20.06
CA ALA A 92 -11.37 1.03 20.39
C ALA A 92 -12.67 0.57 19.70
N ALA A 93 -13.68 1.43 19.63
CA ALA A 93 -14.94 1.16 18.94
C ALA A 93 -14.72 1.04 17.41
N GLN A 94 -13.93 1.93 16.82
CA GLN A 94 -13.61 1.89 15.38
C GLN A 94 -12.79 0.62 15.03
N MET A 95 -11.84 0.22 15.88
CA MET A 95 -11.08 -1.01 15.70
C MET A 95 -11.99 -2.24 15.70
N ALA A 96 -12.91 -2.35 16.67
CA ALA A 96 -13.84 -3.46 16.74
C ALA A 96 -14.76 -3.53 15.51
N GLU A 97 -15.17 -2.38 14.98
CA GLU A 97 -15.94 -2.32 13.76
C GLU A 97 -15.11 -2.70 12.52
N SER A 98 -13.87 -2.24 12.41
CA SER A 98 -12.97 -2.65 11.32
C SER A 98 -12.68 -4.16 11.36
N GLU A 99 -12.43 -4.74 12.55
CA GLU A 99 -12.28 -6.19 12.71
C GLU A 99 -13.51 -6.95 12.22
N ARG A 100 -14.72 -6.51 12.63
CA ARG A 100 -15.97 -7.12 12.20
C ARG A 100 -16.17 -7.05 10.68
N ARG A 101 -15.86 -5.90 10.06
CA ARG A 101 -16.00 -5.68 8.62
C ARG A 101 -14.99 -6.51 7.82
N MET A 102 -13.76 -6.58 8.25
CA MET A 102 -12.67 -7.19 7.50
C MET A 102 -12.42 -8.68 7.83
N GLY A 103 -13.36 -9.33 8.52
CA GLY A 103 -13.31 -10.79 8.76
C GLY A 103 -12.59 -11.22 10.02
N GLY A 104 -12.45 -10.34 11.01
CA GLY A 104 -11.98 -10.68 12.36
C GLY A 104 -10.46 -10.60 12.56
N ARG A 105 -9.69 -10.23 11.55
CA ARG A 105 -8.22 -10.12 11.66
C ARG A 105 -7.71 -8.86 11.00
N ILE A 106 -6.85 -8.13 11.72
CA ILE A 106 -6.08 -7.01 11.20
C ILE A 106 -4.61 -7.27 11.50
N ASP A 107 -3.79 -7.32 10.46
CA ASP A 107 -2.34 -7.49 10.59
C ASP A 107 -1.65 -6.16 10.88
N LEU A 108 -2.00 -5.11 10.15
CA LEU A 108 -1.41 -3.78 10.29
C LEU A 108 -2.50 -2.73 10.56
N MET A 109 -2.40 -2.06 11.71
CA MET A 109 -3.20 -0.88 12.03
C MET A 109 -2.34 0.37 11.94
N GLN A 110 -2.82 1.37 11.20
CA GLN A 110 -2.08 2.61 10.93
C GLN A 110 -2.84 3.83 11.45
N VAL A 111 -2.15 4.82 12.03
CA VAL A 111 -2.76 6.13 12.32
C VAL A 111 -2.92 6.89 11.00
N HIS A 112 -4.17 7.18 10.63
CA HIS A 112 -4.52 7.80 9.34
C HIS A 112 -4.29 9.31 9.36
N ASN A 113 -3.46 9.78 8.45
CA ASN A 113 -3.11 11.21 8.29
C ASN A 113 -2.63 11.85 9.60
N LEU A 114 -1.96 11.07 10.45
CA LEU A 114 -1.44 11.51 11.76
C LEU A 114 -2.52 12.06 12.69
N LEU A 115 -3.80 11.77 12.46
CA LEU A 115 -4.90 12.22 13.30
C LEU A 115 -4.71 11.66 14.72
N ASP A 116 -4.57 12.55 15.72
CA ASP A 116 -4.43 12.21 17.14
C ASP A 116 -3.36 11.13 17.44
N TRP A 117 -2.24 11.17 16.68
CA TRP A 117 -1.23 10.12 16.70
C TRP A 117 -0.57 9.92 18.06
N GLN A 118 -0.44 10.98 18.87
CA GLN A 118 0.14 10.90 20.22
C GLN A 118 -0.69 10.02 21.15
N GLU A 119 -2.03 10.05 21.02
CA GLU A 119 -2.95 9.20 21.76
C GLU A 119 -3.03 7.79 21.17
N HIS A 120 -2.99 7.69 19.83
CA HIS A 120 -3.20 6.42 19.16
C HIS A 120 -1.97 5.50 19.17
N LEU A 121 -0.75 6.00 19.04
CA LEU A 121 0.42 5.12 18.99
C LEU A 121 0.61 4.30 20.29
N PRO A 122 0.44 4.84 21.52
CA PRO A 122 0.41 4.02 22.73
C PRO A 122 -0.66 2.94 22.68
N THR A 123 -1.88 3.28 22.23
CA THR A 123 -2.99 2.32 22.09
C THR A 123 -2.64 1.19 21.09
N LEU A 124 -2.02 1.51 19.95
CA LEU A 124 -1.60 0.50 18.98
C LEU A 124 -0.49 -0.41 19.52
N ARG A 125 0.41 0.10 20.35
CA ARG A 125 1.43 -0.71 21.04
C ARG A 125 0.78 -1.70 22.00
N ASP A 126 -0.17 -1.25 22.83
CA ASP A 126 -0.94 -2.12 23.73
C ASP A 126 -1.63 -3.23 22.95
N TRP A 127 -2.27 -2.93 21.81
CA TRP A 127 -2.93 -3.92 20.98
C TRP A 127 -1.96 -4.91 20.32
N LYS A 128 -0.78 -4.45 19.95
CA LYS A 128 0.27 -5.33 19.44
C LYS A 128 0.80 -6.28 20.51
N GLU A 129 1.03 -5.80 21.73
CA GLU A 129 1.43 -6.62 22.88
C GLU A 129 0.36 -7.67 23.22
N GLN A 130 -0.92 -7.32 23.14
CA GLN A 130 -2.06 -8.20 23.30
C GLN A 130 -2.27 -9.14 22.10
N ARG A 131 -1.45 -9.06 21.06
CA ARG A 131 -1.57 -9.84 19.80
C ARG A 131 -2.89 -9.61 19.05
N ARG A 132 -3.56 -8.50 19.29
CA ARG A 132 -4.76 -8.11 18.58
C ARG A 132 -4.44 -7.61 17.17
N ILE A 133 -3.29 -6.95 17.02
CA ILE A 133 -2.67 -6.62 15.73
C ILE A 133 -1.23 -7.15 15.71
N ARG A 134 -0.65 -7.28 14.53
CA ARG A 134 0.74 -7.76 14.37
C ARG A 134 1.72 -6.60 14.20
N TYR A 135 1.26 -5.51 13.58
CA TYR A 135 2.09 -4.37 13.20
C TYR A 135 1.37 -3.06 13.46
N THR A 136 2.17 -2.07 13.83
CA THR A 136 1.76 -0.68 13.98
C THR A 136 2.29 0.17 12.84
N GLY A 137 1.56 1.22 12.45
CA GLY A 137 2.01 2.11 11.40
C GLY A 137 1.44 3.53 11.51
N VAL A 138 2.01 4.40 10.68
CA VAL A 138 1.52 5.77 10.46
C VAL A 138 1.43 6.05 8.97
N THR A 139 0.53 6.95 8.58
CA THR A 139 0.37 7.31 7.17
C THR A 139 0.01 8.78 7.01
N HIS A 140 0.50 9.37 5.93
CA HIS A 140 0.00 10.65 5.44
C HIS A 140 0.12 10.72 3.91
N TYR A 141 -0.89 11.33 3.25
CA TYR A 141 -0.98 11.34 1.79
C TYR A 141 -0.38 12.59 1.12
N VAL A 142 0.13 13.55 1.89
CA VAL A 142 0.77 14.76 1.33
C VAL A 142 2.23 14.90 1.78
N PRO A 143 3.13 15.35 0.87
CA PRO A 143 4.55 15.54 1.18
C PRO A 143 4.83 16.56 2.29
N SER A 144 3.96 17.55 2.50
CA SER A 144 4.13 18.55 3.57
C SER A 144 4.12 17.95 4.99
N ALA A 145 3.64 16.71 5.16
CA ALA A 145 3.68 15.99 6.43
C ALA A 145 4.97 15.16 6.65
N PHE A 146 5.90 15.17 5.70
CA PHE A 146 7.07 14.28 5.76
C PHE A 146 8.02 14.58 6.91
N ASP A 147 8.15 15.85 7.32
CA ASP A 147 8.96 16.21 8.47
C ASP A 147 8.40 15.60 9.77
N GLU A 148 7.07 15.63 9.94
CA GLU A 148 6.42 15.00 11.09
C GLU A 148 6.49 13.47 11.01
N LEU A 149 6.27 12.86 9.83
CA LEU A 149 6.49 11.43 9.66
C LEU A 149 7.92 11.04 10.02
N GLU A 150 8.94 11.76 9.55
CA GLU A 150 10.34 11.48 9.88
C GLU A 150 10.57 11.56 11.40
N ARG A 151 10.02 12.60 12.07
CA ARG A 151 10.11 12.73 13.52
C ARG A 151 9.55 11.50 14.22
N ILE A 152 8.34 11.06 13.84
CA ILE A 152 7.68 9.87 14.40
C ILE A 152 8.53 8.62 14.17
N LEU A 153 9.05 8.40 12.95
CA LEU A 153 9.90 7.24 12.69
C LEU A 153 11.12 7.18 13.62
N ARG A 154 11.71 8.32 13.93
CA ARG A 154 12.90 8.39 14.80
C ARG A 154 12.60 8.26 16.28
N THR A 155 11.38 8.66 16.72
CA THR A 155 11.04 8.68 18.15
C THR A 155 10.14 7.54 18.61
N GLU A 156 9.28 7.00 17.73
CA GLU A 156 8.13 6.17 18.12
C GLU A 156 8.21 4.68 17.76
N ARG A 157 9.25 4.23 17.08
CA ARG A 157 9.47 2.80 16.75
C ARG A 157 8.27 2.10 16.08
N VAL A 158 7.63 2.75 15.11
CA VAL A 158 6.57 2.13 14.31
C VAL A 158 7.11 1.08 13.34
N ASP A 159 6.31 0.08 13.00
CA ASP A 159 6.72 -1.00 12.09
C ASP A 159 6.59 -0.58 10.62
N PHE A 160 5.58 0.24 10.30
CA PHE A 160 5.29 0.68 8.93
C PHE A 160 5.08 2.19 8.83
N VAL A 161 5.47 2.74 7.71
CA VAL A 161 5.05 4.05 7.24
C VAL A 161 4.43 3.92 5.86
N GLN A 162 3.25 4.53 5.65
CA GLN A 162 2.62 4.59 4.34
C GLN A 162 2.63 6.04 3.84
N LEU A 163 3.17 6.25 2.63
CA LEU A 163 3.44 7.58 2.09
C LEU A 163 3.26 7.62 0.56
N PRO A 164 2.99 8.81 -0.03
CA PRO A 164 2.99 8.98 -1.47
C PRO A 164 4.42 8.98 -2.00
N TYR A 165 4.65 8.18 -3.03
CA TYR A 165 5.90 8.16 -3.76
C TYR A 165 5.67 7.69 -5.19
N SER A 166 6.11 8.47 -6.14
CA SER A 166 5.99 8.17 -7.57
C SER A 166 7.16 8.82 -8.32
N VAL A 167 7.21 8.58 -9.60
CA VAL A 167 8.22 9.21 -10.47
C VAL A 167 8.11 10.73 -10.48
N GLY A 168 6.90 11.29 -10.29
CA GLY A 168 6.65 12.74 -10.22
C GLY A 168 6.57 13.32 -8.81
N VAL A 169 6.48 12.46 -7.77
CA VAL A 169 6.42 12.88 -6.35
C VAL A 169 7.56 12.22 -5.61
N ARG A 170 8.72 12.88 -5.59
CA ARG A 170 10.00 12.31 -5.12
C ARG A 170 10.51 12.90 -3.80
N GLU A 171 9.74 13.73 -3.14
CA GLU A 171 10.14 14.41 -1.89
C GLU A 171 10.59 13.42 -0.81
N ALA A 172 10.01 12.22 -0.79
CA ALA A 172 10.39 11.17 0.16
C ALA A 172 11.86 10.73 0.03
N GLU A 173 12.46 10.83 -1.17
CA GLU A 173 13.87 10.49 -1.42
C GLU A 173 14.84 11.42 -0.66
N LYS A 174 14.43 12.66 -0.36
CA LYS A 174 15.31 13.62 0.30
C LYS A 174 15.75 13.15 1.69
N ARG A 175 14.80 12.68 2.52
CA ARG A 175 15.08 12.28 3.91
C ARG A 175 14.25 11.11 4.41
N LEU A 176 12.94 11.05 4.09
CA LEU A 176 12.00 10.15 4.75
C LEU A 176 12.27 8.67 4.44
N LEU A 177 12.60 8.32 3.19
CA LEU A 177 12.97 6.94 2.82
C LEU A 177 14.26 6.49 3.50
N ARG A 178 15.22 7.41 3.66
CA ARG A 178 16.44 7.12 4.44
C ARG A 178 16.13 6.92 5.91
N ALA A 179 15.31 7.79 6.50
CA ALA A 179 14.88 7.66 7.90
C ALA A 179 14.18 6.32 8.14
N ALA A 180 13.28 5.90 7.24
CA ALA A 180 12.60 4.61 7.34
C ALA A 180 13.58 3.44 7.36
N ARG A 181 14.60 3.46 6.49
CA ARG A 181 15.65 2.46 6.47
C ARG A 181 16.49 2.46 7.76
N ASP A 182 16.92 3.65 8.20
CA ASP A 182 17.79 3.80 9.37
C ASP A 182 17.08 3.37 10.67
N THR A 183 15.74 3.48 10.74
CA THR A 183 14.91 3.07 11.88
C THR A 183 14.35 1.65 11.76
N GLY A 184 14.60 0.96 10.66
CA GLY A 184 14.04 -0.36 10.41
C GLY A 184 12.52 -0.36 10.24
N THR A 185 11.97 0.70 9.63
CA THR A 185 10.53 0.85 9.35
C THR A 185 10.23 0.44 7.91
N ALA A 186 9.25 -0.44 7.71
CA ALA A 186 8.80 -0.85 6.39
C ALA A 186 8.04 0.29 5.69
N VAL A 187 8.24 0.44 4.38
CA VAL A 187 7.60 1.49 3.58
C VAL A 187 6.54 0.90 2.66
N ILE A 188 5.30 1.34 2.82
CA ILE A 188 4.21 1.10 1.87
C ILE A 188 4.01 2.37 1.03
N VAL A 189 4.09 2.22 -0.28
CA VAL A 189 3.89 3.34 -1.21
C VAL A 189 2.44 3.38 -1.68
N MET A 190 1.76 4.49 -1.38
CA MET A 190 0.45 4.80 -1.92
C MET A 190 0.55 5.80 -3.09
N ARG A 191 -0.54 5.96 -3.87
CA ARG A 191 -0.66 6.91 -4.99
C ARG A 191 0.47 6.77 -6.03
N PRO A 192 0.85 5.55 -6.43
CA PRO A 192 1.98 5.32 -7.34
C PRO A 192 1.79 5.97 -8.72
N PHE A 193 0.54 6.30 -9.08
CA PHE A 193 0.16 6.93 -10.35
C PHE A 193 -0.43 8.33 -10.16
N GLU A 194 -0.18 8.99 -9.00
CA GLU A 194 -0.63 10.37 -8.73
C GLU A 194 -2.16 10.51 -8.91
N ALA A 195 -2.94 9.60 -8.32
CA ALA A 195 -4.38 9.49 -8.52
C ALA A 195 -4.79 9.34 -10.01
N GLY A 196 -3.97 8.68 -10.80
CA GLY A 196 -4.21 8.41 -12.22
C GLY A 196 -3.76 9.54 -13.15
N ALA A 197 -3.33 10.70 -12.64
CA ALA A 197 -2.88 11.83 -13.46
C ALA A 197 -1.72 11.41 -14.37
N ARG A 198 -0.71 10.75 -13.79
CA ARG A 198 0.47 10.29 -14.55
C ARG A 198 0.12 9.31 -15.67
N LEU A 199 -0.83 8.42 -15.47
CA LEU A 199 -1.24 7.49 -16.53
C LEU A 199 -1.99 8.19 -17.66
N ARG A 200 -2.80 9.22 -17.35
CA ARG A 200 -3.46 10.01 -18.40
C ARG A 200 -2.46 10.78 -19.26
N GLU A 201 -1.43 11.37 -18.65
CA GLU A 201 -0.35 12.07 -19.37
C GLU A 201 0.45 11.13 -20.29
N LEU A 202 0.61 9.87 -19.88
CA LEU A 202 1.40 8.88 -20.60
C LEU A 202 0.59 8.04 -21.59
N ALA A 203 -0.73 8.19 -21.65
CA ALA A 203 -1.61 7.34 -22.44
C ALA A 203 -1.26 7.28 -23.93
N ALA A 204 -0.80 8.39 -24.51
CA ALA A 204 -0.39 8.49 -25.92
C ALA A 204 1.14 8.38 -26.12
N LYS A 205 1.92 8.26 -25.05
CA LYS A 205 3.38 8.17 -25.15
C LYS A 205 3.82 6.72 -25.36
N PRO A 206 4.67 6.43 -26.33
CA PRO A 206 5.24 5.08 -26.48
C PRO A 206 6.14 4.75 -25.28
N LEU A 207 6.22 3.47 -24.96
CA LEU A 207 7.19 3.00 -23.97
C LEU A 207 8.63 3.25 -24.46
N PRO A 208 9.57 3.54 -23.54
CA PRO A 208 10.99 3.58 -23.88
C PRO A 208 11.45 2.23 -24.43
N GLY A 209 12.33 2.23 -25.44
CA GLY A 209 12.81 1.01 -26.10
C GLY A 209 13.43 -0.03 -25.15
N PHE A 210 13.99 0.42 -24.02
CA PHE A 210 14.55 -0.46 -22.99
C PHE A 210 13.50 -1.08 -22.02
N ALA A 211 12.22 -0.72 -22.12
CA ALA A 211 11.18 -1.26 -21.22
C ALA A 211 11.08 -2.79 -21.27
N GLY A 212 11.27 -3.36 -22.47
CA GLY A 212 11.30 -4.81 -22.67
C GLY A 212 12.43 -5.54 -21.92
N GLU A 213 13.59 -4.89 -21.69
CA GLU A 213 14.70 -5.45 -20.90
C GLU A 213 14.28 -5.67 -19.42
N LEU A 214 13.29 -4.90 -18.96
CA LEU A 214 12.71 -5.01 -17.63
C LEU A 214 11.45 -5.89 -17.61
N GLY A 215 11.08 -6.48 -18.74
CA GLY A 215 9.83 -7.23 -18.90
C GLY A 215 8.58 -6.36 -18.75
N ALA A 216 8.69 -5.04 -19.00
CA ALA A 216 7.57 -4.11 -18.93
C ALA A 216 6.98 -3.89 -20.33
N THR A 217 5.66 -4.09 -20.44
CA THR A 217 4.88 -3.92 -21.68
C THR A 217 3.86 -2.79 -21.58
N SER A 218 3.80 -2.12 -20.40
CA SER A 218 2.91 -0.99 -20.15
C SER A 218 3.57 0.06 -19.24
N TRP A 219 3.08 1.29 -19.29
CA TRP A 219 3.51 2.33 -18.37
C TRP A 219 3.24 2.00 -16.90
N PRO A 220 2.05 1.46 -16.50
CA PRO A 220 1.85 1.05 -15.11
C PRO A 220 2.93 0.10 -14.60
N GLN A 221 3.28 -0.93 -15.39
CA GLN A 221 4.34 -1.87 -15.01
C GLN A 221 5.69 -1.17 -14.82
N LEU A 222 6.06 -0.30 -15.75
CA LEU A 222 7.35 0.41 -15.71
C LEU A 222 7.45 1.36 -14.51
N LEU A 223 6.37 2.11 -14.23
CA LEU A 223 6.29 3.03 -13.09
C LEU A 223 6.32 2.30 -11.75
N LEU A 224 5.61 1.18 -11.62
CA LEU A 224 5.64 0.36 -10.40
C LEU A 224 7.02 -0.26 -10.19
N LYS A 225 7.67 -0.76 -11.25
CA LYS A 225 9.06 -1.26 -11.16
C LYS A 225 10.03 -0.16 -10.76
N TRP A 226 9.85 1.07 -11.23
CA TRP A 226 10.64 2.23 -10.83
C TRP A 226 10.54 2.49 -9.33
N ILE A 227 9.34 2.41 -8.75
CA ILE A 227 9.09 2.55 -7.30
C ILE A 227 9.75 1.40 -6.54
N LEU A 228 9.48 0.17 -6.96
CA LEU A 228 9.99 -1.05 -6.30
C LEU A 228 11.52 -1.17 -6.37
N ALA A 229 12.16 -0.52 -7.32
CA ALA A 229 13.62 -0.49 -7.42
C ALA A 229 14.29 0.32 -6.30
N HIS A 230 13.55 1.21 -5.60
CA HIS A 230 14.11 1.94 -4.46
C HIS A 230 14.27 0.98 -3.26
N PRO A 231 15.49 0.83 -2.69
CA PRO A 231 15.79 -0.22 -1.70
C PRO A 231 15.04 -0.06 -0.36
N ALA A 232 14.56 1.15 -0.03
CA ALA A 232 13.76 1.39 1.17
C ALA A 232 12.29 1.00 1.00
N VAL A 233 11.79 0.77 -0.23
CA VAL A 233 10.38 0.45 -0.47
C VAL A 233 10.13 -1.02 -0.19
N THR A 234 9.18 -1.31 0.70
CA THR A 234 8.74 -2.67 1.03
C THR A 234 7.62 -3.13 0.10
N ALA A 235 6.59 -2.32 -0.07
CA ALA A 235 5.47 -2.65 -0.94
C ALA A 235 4.86 -1.40 -1.61
N VAL A 236 4.17 -1.59 -2.72
CA VAL A 236 3.36 -0.59 -3.39
C VAL A 236 1.92 -1.08 -3.50
N ILE A 237 0.94 -0.17 -3.31
CA ILE A 237 -0.49 -0.51 -3.27
C ILE A 237 -1.31 0.26 -4.33
N PRO A 238 -1.14 -0.02 -5.63
CA PRO A 238 -2.02 0.52 -6.64
C PRO A 238 -3.46 0.08 -6.40
N ALA A 239 -4.42 1.02 -6.51
CA ALA A 239 -5.84 0.74 -6.38
C ALA A 239 -6.48 0.52 -7.75
N THR A 240 -7.36 -0.49 -7.86
CA THR A 240 -8.11 -0.74 -9.08
C THR A 240 -9.35 -1.59 -8.81
N SER A 241 -10.44 -1.32 -9.56
CA SER A 241 -11.62 -2.18 -9.66
C SER A 241 -11.65 -3.00 -10.96
N ASN A 242 -10.67 -2.81 -11.84
CA ASN A 242 -10.60 -3.47 -13.15
C ASN A 242 -9.63 -4.67 -13.11
N PRO A 243 -10.11 -5.91 -13.38
CA PRO A 243 -9.26 -7.09 -13.38
C PRO A 243 -8.10 -7.05 -14.39
N ARG A 244 -8.24 -6.34 -15.51
CA ARG A 244 -7.15 -6.19 -16.49
C ARG A 244 -6.04 -5.32 -15.94
N HIS A 245 -6.39 -4.20 -15.27
CA HIS A 245 -5.40 -3.35 -14.60
C HIS A 245 -4.73 -4.07 -13.43
N ALA A 246 -5.48 -4.92 -12.70
CA ALA A 246 -4.91 -5.76 -11.65
C ALA A 246 -3.83 -6.69 -12.21
N ALA A 247 -4.13 -7.42 -13.29
CA ALA A 247 -3.16 -8.28 -13.96
C ALA A 247 -1.94 -7.50 -14.45
N ASP A 248 -2.14 -6.32 -15.02
CA ASP A 248 -1.07 -5.44 -15.50
C ASP A 248 -0.16 -4.96 -14.37
N ASN A 249 -0.73 -4.48 -13.27
CA ASN A 249 0.03 -4.03 -12.09
C ASN A 249 0.87 -5.16 -11.46
N LEU A 250 0.34 -6.39 -11.42
CA LEU A 250 1.00 -7.55 -10.82
C LEU A 250 2.27 -7.97 -11.55
N VAL A 251 2.39 -7.69 -12.84
CA VAL A 251 3.62 -7.94 -13.63
C VAL A 251 4.82 -7.17 -13.05
N ALA A 252 4.59 -6.01 -12.44
CA ALA A 252 5.66 -5.24 -11.81
C ALA A 252 6.38 -5.99 -10.67
N GLY A 253 5.71 -6.95 -10.05
CA GLY A 253 6.28 -7.82 -9.02
C GLY A 253 7.06 -9.01 -9.56
N ALA A 254 7.33 -9.08 -10.86
CA ALA A 254 8.06 -10.17 -11.49
C ALA A 254 9.27 -9.65 -12.30
N GLY A 255 10.27 -10.52 -12.48
CA GLY A 255 11.43 -10.23 -13.30
C GLY A 255 12.36 -9.16 -12.68
N ARG A 256 13.17 -8.56 -13.55
CA ARG A 256 14.22 -7.61 -13.16
C ARG A 256 13.63 -6.24 -12.81
N LEU A 257 14.19 -5.60 -11.78
CA LEU A 257 13.94 -4.20 -11.47
C LEU A 257 14.99 -3.28 -12.15
N PRO A 258 14.66 -2.02 -12.47
CA PRO A 258 15.60 -1.07 -13.02
C PRO A 258 16.72 -0.74 -12.02
N ASP A 259 17.93 -0.64 -12.51
CA ASP A 259 19.05 -0.04 -11.78
C ASP A 259 18.92 1.50 -11.72
N GLU A 260 19.82 2.19 -11.01
CA GLU A 260 19.78 3.64 -10.87
C GLU A 260 19.83 4.38 -12.22
N ARG A 261 20.63 3.90 -13.17
CA ARG A 261 20.73 4.50 -14.52
C ARG A 261 19.42 4.33 -15.29
N GLN A 262 18.81 3.15 -15.18
CA GLN A 262 17.51 2.87 -15.80
C GLN A 262 16.40 3.66 -15.11
N ARG A 263 16.43 3.81 -13.77
CA ARG A 263 15.49 4.69 -13.03
C ARG A 263 15.59 6.14 -13.53
N ALA A 264 16.80 6.66 -13.69
CA ALA A 264 17.00 8.02 -14.23
C ALA A 264 16.43 8.15 -15.65
N LYS A 265 16.64 7.15 -16.52
CA LYS A 265 16.07 7.14 -17.88
C LYS A 265 14.54 7.09 -17.87
N ILE A 266 13.92 6.32 -16.95
CA ILE A 266 12.46 6.27 -16.80
C ILE A 266 11.94 7.65 -16.37
N ALA A 267 12.56 8.28 -15.36
CA ALA A 267 12.18 9.62 -14.91
C ALA A 267 12.26 10.64 -16.05
N ALA A 268 13.35 10.67 -16.81
CA ALA A 268 13.49 11.53 -17.97
C ALA A 268 12.42 11.27 -19.05
N ALA A 269 12.06 10.01 -19.32
CA ALA A 269 11.06 9.66 -20.32
C ALA A 269 9.65 10.16 -19.96
N VAL A 270 9.34 10.29 -18.67
CA VAL A 270 8.07 10.86 -18.19
C VAL A 270 8.11 12.37 -17.96
N GLY A 271 9.28 13.01 -18.12
CA GLY A 271 9.45 14.45 -17.90
C GLY A 271 9.51 14.83 -16.40
N ALA A 272 10.10 13.98 -15.56
CA ALA A 272 10.21 14.17 -14.11
C ALA A 272 11.67 14.29 -13.66
#